data_06fd3e7149e3bbb4f9dce564990b6b32
#
_entry.id   06fd3e7149e3bbb4f9dce564990b6b32
#
_cell.length_a   1.000
_cell.length_b   1.000
_cell.length_c   1.000
_cell.angle_alpha   90.00
_cell.angle_beta   90.00
_cell.angle_gamma   90.00
#
_symmetry.space_group_name_H-M   'P 1'
#
loop_
_entity.id
_entity.type
_entity.pdbx_description
1 polymer ?
#
loop_
_entity_poly.entity_id
_entity_poly.type
_entity_poly.pdbx_seq_one_letter_code
_entity_poly.pdbx_strand_id
1 'polypeptide(L)'
;VVEYLDDIGWDIYIRMEYLTSFMEYCAGRALSEDDVIRLGIDLCKALEYCQCQNIIHRDIKPENIFVSRFGEFKLGDFGIARELERTMSGLSKKGTYSYMAPEMYKGEAYDSRVDIYSLGIVLYKLRNHNRLPFISLEKQLITYRDKENALNKRMAGEKLPRPAEAGDAFAEVILKACAFDREE
;
A
#
# COMPACT_ATOMS: atom_id res chain seq x y z
N VAL A 1 -1.41 12.63 23.86
CA VAL A 1 0.02 12.88 24.06
C VAL A 1 0.19 13.35 25.49
N VAL A 2 1.09 12.73 26.23
CA VAL A 2 1.45 13.17 27.58
C VAL A 2 2.95 13.41 27.57
N GLU A 3 3.36 14.61 27.93
CA GLU A 3 4.77 14.98 27.99
C GLU A 3 5.21 14.99 29.46
N TYR A 4 6.35 14.35 29.73
CA TYR A 4 7.01 14.41 31.02
C TYR A 4 8.40 15.03 30.83
N LEU A 5 8.71 16.05 31.61
CA LEU A 5 10.01 16.64 31.72
C LEU A 5 10.68 16.07 32.98
N ASP A 6 11.83 15.44 32.81
CA ASP A 6 12.75 15.23 33.91
C ASP A 6 14.08 15.92 33.64
N ASP A 7 14.98 15.93 34.62
CA ASP A 7 16.28 16.63 34.52
C ASP A 7 17.25 16.01 33.49
N ILE A 8 16.83 14.93 32.76
CA ILE A 8 17.69 14.11 31.89
C ILE A 8 17.22 14.13 30.43
N GLY A 9 15.98 14.47 30.13
CA GLY A 9 15.46 14.47 28.75
C GLY A 9 13.95 14.60 28.63
N TRP A 10 13.44 14.34 27.40
CA TRP A 10 12.03 14.37 27.04
C TRP A 10 11.56 12.96 26.71
N ASP A 11 10.52 12.49 27.40
CA ASP A 11 9.79 11.29 27.03
C ASP A 11 8.43 11.68 26.44
N ILE A 12 8.11 11.15 25.25
CA ILE A 12 6.82 11.37 24.59
C ILE A 12 6.03 10.07 24.67
N TYR A 13 4.92 10.07 25.41
CA TYR A 13 4.01 8.94 25.48
C TYR A 13 2.81 9.18 24.58
N ILE A 14 2.59 8.28 23.59
CA ILE A 14 1.47 8.33 22.67
C ILE A 14 0.51 7.19 23.00
N ARG A 15 -0.70 7.52 23.46
CA ARG A 15 -1.78 6.55 23.63
C ARG A 15 -2.57 6.47 22.33
N MET A 16 -2.68 5.28 21.76
CA MET A 16 -3.43 5.04 20.53
C MET A 16 -4.34 3.82 20.65
N GLU A 17 -5.26 3.64 19.71
CA GLU A 17 -6.08 2.43 19.59
C GLU A 17 -5.18 1.21 19.35
N TYR A 18 -5.46 0.10 20.02
CA TYR A 18 -4.82 -1.17 19.74
C TYR A 18 -5.51 -1.83 18.54
N LEU A 19 -4.74 -2.16 17.51
CA LEU A 19 -5.21 -2.76 16.27
C LEU A 19 -4.41 -4.04 15.97
N THR A 20 -5.05 -5.01 15.34
CA THR A 20 -4.39 -6.20 14.80
C THR A 20 -3.74 -5.84 13.47
N SER A 21 -2.50 -6.25 13.22
CA SER A 21 -1.89 -6.04 11.91
C SER A 21 -2.64 -6.83 10.83
N PHE A 22 -2.74 -6.27 9.61
CA PHE A 22 -3.38 -6.97 8.48
C PHE A 22 -2.71 -8.31 8.16
N MET A 23 -1.39 -8.38 8.32
CA MET A 23 -0.63 -9.61 8.09
C MET A 23 -1.02 -10.71 9.08
N GLU A 24 -1.19 -10.36 10.34
CA GLU A 24 -1.66 -11.27 11.39
C GLU A 24 -3.13 -11.67 11.14
N TYR A 25 -3.99 -10.72 10.79
CA TYR A 25 -5.39 -10.98 10.45
C TYR A 25 -5.55 -11.95 9.28
N CYS A 26 -4.64 -11.91 8.29
CA CYS A 26 -4.62 -12.80 7.14
C CYS A 26 -3.92 -14.14 7.42
N ALA A 27 -3.25 -14.32 8.56
CA ALA A 27 -2.51 -15.54 8.85
C ALA A 27 -3.47 -16.74 8.91
N GLY A 28 -3.32 -17.69 7.96
CA GLY A 28 -4.17 -18.88 7.86
C GLY A 28 -5.59 -18.62 7.36
N ARG A 29 -5.91 -17.40 6.88
CA ARG A 29 -7.23 -17.02 6.35
C ARG A 29 -7.12 -16.63 4.88
N ALA A 30 -7.93 -17.23 4.02
CA ALA A 30 -8.16 -16.73 2.67
C ALA A 30 -9.24 -15.64 2.72
N LEU A 31 -8.95 -14.48 2.15
CA LEU A 31 -9.92 -13.39 2.03
C LEU A 31 -10.84 -13.65 0.83
N SER A 32 -12.14 -13.55 1.04
CA SER A 32 -13.13 -13.54 -0.04
C SER A 32 -12.99 -12.24 -0.87
N GLU A 33 -13.63 -12.21 -2.04
CA GLU A 33 -13.69 -10.97 -2.83
C GLU A 33 -14.40 -9.85 -2.07
N ASP A 34 -15.49 -10.17 -1.36
CA ASP A 34 -16.22 -9.21 -0.53
C ASP A 34 -15.36 -8.64 0.61
N ASP A 35 -14.49 -9.46 1.24
CA ASP A 35 -13.54 -8.97 2.24
C ASP A 35 -12.56 -7.97 1.63
N VAL A 36 -12.06 -8.23 0.42
CA VAL A 36 -11.11 -7.35 -0.28
C VAL A 36 -11.80 -6.08 -0.78
N ILE A 37 -13.04 -6.16 -1.25
CA ILE A 37 -13.86 -5.00 -1.60
C ILE A 37 -14.09 -4.12 -0.37
N ARG A 38 -14.46 -4.71 0.78
CA ARG A 38 -14.66 -3.98 2.03
C ARG A 38 -13.37 -3.28 2.48
N LEU A 39 -12.22 -3.97 2.40
CA LEU A 39 -10.91 -3.36 2.65
C LEU A 39 -10.69 -2.15 1.73
N GLY A 40 -10.95 -2.28 0.44
CA GLY A 40 -10.85 -1.17 -0.51
C GLY A 40 -11.73 0.01 -0.12
N ILE A 41 -12.99 -0.23 0.24
CA ILE A 41 -13.94 0.82 0.66
C ILE A 41 -13.46 1.53 1.93
N ASP A 42 -13.05 0.78 2.95
CA ASP A 42 -12.62 1.36 4.23
C ASP A 42 -11.36 2.22 4.05
N LEU A 43 -10.40 1.74 3.25
CA LEU A 43 -9.18 2.52 2.97
C LEU A 43 -9.45 3.73 2.06
N CYS A 44 -10.37 3.64 1.08
CA CYS A 44 -10.78 4.80 0.29
C CYS A 44 -11.38 5.91 1.17
N LYS A 45 -12.23 5.55 2.16
CA LYS A 45 -12.77 6.53 3.14
C LYS A 45 -11.65 7.19 3.95
N ALA A 46 -10.65 6.41 4.39
CA ALA A 46 -9.50 6.95 5.10
C ALA A 46 -8.68 7.91 4.22
N LEU A 47 -8.46 7.57 2.94
CA LEU A 47 -7.75 8.40 1.97
C LEU A 47 -8.52 9.67 1.61
N GLU A 48 -9.85 9.59 1.47
CA GLU A 48 -10.71 10.76 1.28
C GLU A 48 -10.55 11.75 2.44
N TYR A 49 -10.57 11.24 3.67
CA TYR A 49 -10.33 12.07 4.85
C TYR A 49 -8.93 12.70 4.84
N CYS A 50 -7.89 11.94 4.49
CA CYS A 50 -6.53 12.46 4.34
C CYS A 50 -6.47 13.58 3.30
N GLN A 51 -7.11 13.38 2.14
CA GLN A 51 -7.15 14.37 1.06
C GLN A 51 -7.82 15.67 1.52
N CYS A 52 -8.93 15.58 2.28
CA CYS A 52 -9.60 16.76 2.86
C CYS A 52 -8.68 17.54 3.82
N GLN A 53 -7.68 16.89 4.41
CA GLN A 53 -6.69 17.49 5.30
C GLN A 53 -5.38 17.85 4.58
N ASN A 54 -5.31 17.73 3.25
CA ASN A 54 -4.10 17.90 2.43
C ASN A 54 -2.95 16.97 2.87
N ILE A 55 -3.27 15.76 3.32
CA ILE A 55 -2.31 14.74 3.71
C ILE A 55 -2.20 13.70 2.61
N ILE A 56 -0.99 13.38 2.20
CA ILE A 56 -0.67 12.25 1.33
C ILE A 56 0.09 11.23 2.16
N HIS A 57 -0.38 9.97 2.17
CA HIS A 57 0.18 8.90 3.02
C HIS A 57 1.55 8.42 2.52
N ARG A 58 1.70 8.21 1.19
CA ARG A 58 2.95 7.85 0.48
C ARG A 58 3.52 6.46 0.78
N ASP A 59 2.93 5.68 1.66
CA ASP A 59 3.43 4.35 2.04
C ASP A 59 2.30 3.34 2.27
N ILE A 60 1.34 3.27 1.34
CA ILE A 60 0.26 2.28 1.41
C ILE A 60 0.80 0.92 0.98
N LYS A 61 0.73 -0.01 1.91
CA LYS A 61 1.17 -1.41 1.76
C LYS A 61 0.52 -2.27 2.84
N PRO A 62 0.47 -3.59 2.71
CA PRO A 62 -0.16 -4.47 3.69
C PRO A 62 0.37 -4.30 5.12
N GLU A 63 1.66 -3.95 5.27
CA GLU A 63 2.30 -3.75 6.56
C GLU A 63 1.75 -2.54 7.34
N ASN A 64 1.19 -1.54 6.63
CA ASN A 64 0.61 -0.32 7.19
C ASN A 64 -0.92 -0.36 7.24
N ILE A 65 -1.51 -1.54 7.04
CA ILE A 65 -2.95 -1.78 7.17
C ILE A 65 -3.18 -2.54 8.47
N PHE A 66 -4.22 -2.15 9.18
CA PHE A 66 -4.60 -2.71 10.48
C PHE A 66 -6.09 -3.03 10.49
N VAL A 67 -6.49 -3.89 11.44
CA VAL A 67 -7.88 -4.31 11.60
C VAL A 67 -8.32 -4.00 13.02
N SER A 68 -9.44 -3.30 13.17
CA SER A 68 -10.05 -3.03 14.47
C SER A 68 -10.73 -4.29 15.02
N ARG A 69 -11.03 -4.28 16.33
CA ARG A 69 -11.82 -5.34 16.97
C ARG A 69 -13.21 -5.55 16.36
N PHE A 70 -13.69 -4.58 15.58
CA PHE A 70 -14.98 -4.64 14.90
C PHE A 70 -14.87 -5.11 13.44
N GLY A 71 -13.66 -5.46 12.98
CA GLY A 71 -13.39 -5.92 11.61
C GLY A 71 -13.27 -4.80 10.58
N GLU A 72 -13.14 -3.53 11.02
CA GLU A 72 -12.90 -2.40 10.13
C GLU A 72 -11.42 -2.34 9.75
N PHE A 73 -11.13 -2.07 8.47
CA PHE A 73 -9.76 -1.86 8.02
C PHE A 73 -9.35 -0.40 8.22
N LYS A 74 -8.18 -0.19 8.80
CA LYS A 74 -7.64 1.13 9.13
C LYS A 74 -6.24 1.28 8.56
N LEU A 75 -5.92 2.51 8.17
CA LEU A 75 -4.61 2.89 7.69
C LEU A 75 -3.79 3.46 8.85
N GLY A 76 -2.55 3.02 8.99
CA GLY A 76 -1.61 3.51 10.01
C GLY A 76 -0.24 3.78 9.42
N ASP A 77 0.67 4.23 10.27
CA ASP A 77 2.06 4.55 9.90
C ASP A 77 2.17 5.53 8.73
N PHE A 78 1.59 6.72 8.92
CA PHE A 78 1.72 7.83 7.98
C PHE A 78 3.20 8.13 7.72
N GLY A 79 3.60 8.10 6.45
CA GLY A 79 4.98 8.15 5.98
C GLY A 79 5.77 9.45 6.26
N ILE A 80 5.47 10.14 7.35
CA ILE A 80 6.19 11.36 7.82
C ILE A 80 7.69 11.06 7.98
N ALA A 81 8.05 9.83 8.40
CA ALA A 81 9.43 9.38 8.52
C ALA A 81 10.19 9.31 7.18
N ARG A 82 9.50 9.24 6.04
CA ARG A 82 10.14 9.12 4.72
C ARG A 82 10.76 10.39 4.18
N GLU A 83 10.34 11.56 4.61
CA GLU A 83 11.03 12.81 4.27
C GLU A 83 12.43 12.89 4.90
N LEU A 84 12.59 12.33 6.10
CA LEU A 84 13.87 12.23 6.78
C LEU A 84 14.81 11.18 6.17
N GLU A 85 14.26 10.06 5.66
CA GLU A 85 15.07 9.00 5.02
C GLU A 85 15.56 9.35 3.60
N ARG A 86 14.90 10.26 2.89
CA ARG A 86 15.39 10.78 1.58
C ARG A 86 16.67 11.60 1.71
N THR A 87 16.92 12.18 2.87
CA THR A 87 18.15 12.93 3.18
C THR A 87 19.27 12.06 3.75
N MET A 88 18.95 10.86 4.26
CA MET A 88 19.93 9.92 4.81
C MET A 88 20.06 8.67 3.91
N SER A 89 20.85 8.83 2.85
CA SER A 89 21.56 7.78 2.08
C SER A 89 21.19 6.30 2.23
N GLY A 90 20.63 5.71 1.19
CA GLY A 90 21.17 4.42 0.69
C GLY A 90 20.76 3.11 1.34
N LEU A 91 20.09 3.06 2.48
CA LEU A 91 19.77 1.83 3.18
C LEU A 91 18.24 1.65 3.34
N SER A 92 17.74 0.59 2.72
CA SER A 92 16.37 0.05 2.75
C SER A 92 15.48 0.28 1.53
N LYS A 93 16.04 0.12 0.34
CA LYS A 93 15.26 0.16 -0.93
C LYS A 93 14.44 -1.12 -1.21
N LYS A 94 14.57 -2.20 -0.43
CA LYS A 94 14.19 -3.56 -0.84
C LYS A 94 12.71 -3.96 -0.77
N GLY A 95 11.80 -3.19 -0.20
CA GLY A 95 10.38 -3.57 -0.14
C GLY A 95 9.42 -2.45 -0.55
N THR A 96 9.87 -1.24 -0.48
CA THR A 96 9.09 -0.01 -0.53
C THR A 96 8.55 0.33 -1.93
N TYR A 97 9.32 0.03 -3.00
CA TYR A 97 8.91 0.36 -4.37
C TYR A 97 7.82 -0.54 -4.95
N SER A 98 7.52 -1.67 -4.29
CA SER A 98 6.57 -2.66 -4.81
C SER A 98 5.16 -2.12 -5.00
N TYR A 99 4.76 -1.12 -4.22
CA TYR A 99 3.43 -0.52 -4.25
C TYR A 99 3.43 0.92 -4.78
N MET A 100 4.60 1.49 -5.01
CA MET A 100 4.79 2.90 -5.38
C MET A 100 4.22 3.22 -6.76
N ALA A 101 3.60 4.39 -6.88
CA ALA A 101 3.12 4.93 -8.14
C ALA A 101 4.28 5.32 -9.08
N PRO A 102 4.07 5.24 -10.42
CA PRO A 102 5.12 5.53 -11.40
C PRO A 102 5.73 6.92 -11.27
N GLU A 103 4.92 7.95 -11.07
CA GLU A 103 5.36 9.33 -10.92
C GLU A 103 6.21 9.53 -9.65
N MET A 104 5.84 8.88 -8.55
CA MET A 104 6.68 8.89 -7.34
C MET A 104 8.01 8.18 -7.55
N TYR A 105 7.99 7.04 -8.25
CA TYR A 105 9.20 6.27 -8.55
C TYR A 105 10.16 7.06 -9.42
N LYS A 106 9.64 7.80 -10.41
CA LYS A 106 10.42 8.67 -11.31
C LYS A 106 10.86 9.97 -10.66
N GLY A 107 10.31 10.33 -9.49
CA GLY A 107 10.58 11.61 -8.82
C GLY A 107 9.90 12.81 -9.48
N GLU A 108 8.82 12.57 -10.20
CA GLU A 108 7.98 13.59 -10.84
C GLU A 108 7.05 14.26 -9.80
N ALA A 109 6.40 15.36 -10.18
CA ALA A 109 5.38 15.98 -9.36
C ALA A 109 4.16 15.05 -9.23
N TYR A 110 3.63 14.89 -8.02
CA TYR A 110 2.52 14.00 -7.72
C TYR A 110 1.53 14.63 -6.72
N ASP A 111 0.35 14.06 -6.64
CA ASP A 111 -0.72 14.41 -5.70
C ASP A 111 -1.24 13.18 -4.93
N SER A 112 -2.40 13.28 -4.28
CA SER A 112 -2.99 12.21 -3.47
C SER A 112 -3.34 10.94 -4.28
N ARG A 113 -3.39 10.99 -5.61
CA ARG A 113 -3.67 9.84 -6.47
C ARG A 113 -2.60 8.74 -6.36
N VAL A 114 -1.39 9.06 -5.93
CA VAL A 114 -0.34 8.06 -5.66
C VAL A 114 -0.75 7.04 -4.59
N ASP A 115 -1.59 7.47 -3.64
CA ASP A 115 -2.12 6.58 -2.60
C ASP A 115 -3.19 5.64 -3.18
N ILE A 116 -4.02 6.12 -4.10
CA ILE A 116 -5.00 5.29 -4.84
C ILE A 116 -4.28 4.23 -5.67
N TYR A 117 -3.21 4.61 -6.37
CA TYR A 117 -2.38 3.65 -7.12
C TYR A 117 -1.82 2.57 -6.19
N SER A 118 -1.24 2.96 -5.06
CA SER A 118 -0.65 2.04 -4.09
C SER A 118 -1.71 1.09 -3.51
N LEU A 119 -2.92 1.60 -3.19
CA LEU A 119 -4.06 0.79 -2.78
C LEU A 119 -4.47 -0.19 -3.88
N GLY A 120 -4.55 0.27 -5.13
CA GLY A 120 -4.84 -0.58 -6.29
C GLY A 120 -3.88 -1.77 -6.40
N ILE A 121 -2.57 -1.56 -6.19
CA ILE A 121 -1.58 -2.64 -6.18
C ILE A 121 -1.77 -3.60 -4.99
N VAL A 122 -2.20 -3.11 -3.82
CA VAL A 122 -2.57 -3.98 -2.69
C VAL A 122 -3.75 -4.88 -3.07
N LEU A 123 -4.84 -4.30 -3.59
CA LEU A 123 -6.04 -5.03 -4.01
C LEU A 123 -5.72 -6.03 -5.13
N TYR A 124 -4.91 -5.60 -6.12
CA TYR A 124 -4.43 -6.48 -7.18
C TYR A 124 -3.74 -7.72 -6.60
N LYS A 125 -2.76 -7.52 -5.72
CA LYS A 125 -2.01 -8.62 -5.10
C LYS A 125 -2.94 -9.59 -4.36
N LEU A 126 -3.90 -9.06 -3.59
CA LEU A 126 -4.86 -9.88 -2.82
C LEU A 126 -5.79 -10.70 -3.73
N ARG A 127 -6.08 -10.22 -4.95
CA ARG A 127 -6.90 -10.91 -5.95
C ARG A 127 -6.07 -11.59 -7.05
N ASN A 128 -4.77 -11.80 -6.82
CA ASN A 128 -3.85 -12.45 -7.75
C ASN A 128 -2.93 -13.44 -7.04
N HIS A 129 -3.49 -14.33 -6.23
CA HIS A 129 -2.74 -15.34 -5.46
C HIS A 129 -1.57 -14.74 -4.66
N ASN A 130 -1.77 -13.58 -4.06
CA ASN A 130 -0.73 -12.80 -3.34
C ASN A 130 0.50 -12.43 -4.20
N ARG A 131 0.33 -12.32 -5.53
CA ARG A 131 1.40 -11.95 -6.45
C ARG A 131 1.17 -10.57 -7.05
N LEU A 132 2.24 -9.79 -7.09
CA LEU A 132 2.26 -8.49 -7.76
C LEU A 132 2.05 -8.66 -9.28
N PRO A 133 1.61 -7.60 -10.00
CA PRO A 133 1.53 -7.62 -11.46
C PRO A 133 2.84 -8.12 -12.10
N PHE A 134 2.72 -8.86 -13.20
CA PHE A 134 3.84 -9.47 -13.96
C PHE A 134 4.66 -10.54 -13.24
N ILE A 135 4.32 -10.92 -12.02
CA ILE A 135 4.89 -12.12 -11.38
C ILE A 135 4.13 -13.35 -11.87
N SER A 136 4.84 -14.32 -12.45
CA SER A 136 4.24 -15.55 -12.93
C SER A 136 3.55 -16.35 -11.82
N LEU A 137 2.33 -16.82 -12.09
CA LEU A 137 1.56 -17.65 -11.16
C LEU A 137 2.11 -19.08 -11.06
N GLU A 138 2.83 -19.55 -12.07
CA GLU A 138 3.37 -20.90 -12.14
C GLU A 138 4.66 -21.09 -11.33
N LYS A 139 5.38 -19.99 -11.05
CA LYS A 139 6.63 -20.06 -10.29
C LYS A 139 6.37 -20.33 -8.81
N GLN A 140 6.95 -21.40 -8.28
CA GLN A 140 6.91 -21.68 -6.85
C GLN A 140 7.81 -20.74 -6.05
N LEU A 141 8.99 -20.42 -6.56
CA LEU A 141 9.95 -19.51 -5.91
C LEU A 141 10.07 -18.21 -6.69
N ILE A 142 9.76 -17.08 -6.04
CA ILE A 142 9.92 -15.75 -6.61
C ILE A 142 11.28 -15.21 -6.20
N THR A 143 12.15 -14.98 -7.20
CA THR A 143 13.48 -14.40 -6.99
C THR A 143 13.43 -12.87 -6.91
N TYR A 144 14.53 -12.27 -6.45
CA TYR A 144 14.69 -10.82 -6.49
C TYR A 144 14.58 -10.27 -7.93
N ARG A 145 15.19 -10.97 -8.90
CA ARG A 145 15.14 -10.60 -10.32
C ARG A 145 13.71 -10.61 -10.88
N ASP A 146 12.86 -11.54 -10.46
CA ASP A 146 11.46 -11.56 -10.87
C ASP A 146 10.71 -10.31 -10.39
N LYS A 147 10.95 -9.90 -9.13
CA LYS A 147 10.36 -8.70 -8.55
C LYS A 147 10.86 -7.43 -9.24
N GLU A 148 12.15 -7.36 -9.54
CA GLU A 148 12.77 -6.25 -10.26
C GLU A 148 12.21 -6.12 -11.68
N ASN A 149 12.14 -7.23 -12.42
CA ASN A 149 11.57 -7.25 -13.76
C ASN A 149 10.10 -6.83 -13.76
N ALA A 150 9.30 -7.32 -12.80
CA ALA A 150 7.90 -6.95 -12.65
C ALA A 150 7.72 -5.45 -12.34
N LEU A 151 8.58 -4.89 -11.48
CA LEU A 151 8.61 -3.47 -11.20
C LEU A 151 8.97 -2.67 -12.45
N ASN A 152 10.02 -3.04 -13.17
CA ASN A 152 10.46 -2.35 -14.39
C ASN A 152 9.38 -2.31 -15.46
N LYS A 153 8.66 -3.40 -15.69
CA LYS A 153 7.51 -3.46 -16.61
C LYS A 153 6.42 -2.47 -16.20
N ARG A 154 6.08 -2.45 -14.93
CA ARG A 154 5.09 -1.54 -14.39
C ARG A 154 5.51 -0.07 -14.54
N MET A 155 6.78 0.24 -14.26
CA MET A 155 7.34 1.60 -14.39
C MET A 155 7.56 2.03 -15.85
N ALA A 156 7.59 1.07 -16.79
CA ALA A 156 7.61 1.30 -18.23
C ALA A 156 6.19 1.54 -18.83
N GLY A 157 5.13 1.38 -18.02
CA GLY A 157 3.75 1.56 -18.48
C GLY A 157 3.21 0.36 -19.29
N GLU A 158 3.81 -0.84 -19.13
CA GLU A 158 3.22 -2.04 -19.73
C GLU A 158 1.81 -2.25 -19.14
N LYS A 159 0.82 -2.56 -20.01
CA LYS A 159 -0.55 -2.81 -19.60
C LYS A 159 -0.60 -3.94 -18.56
N LEU A 160 -1.17 -3.66 -17.40
CA LEU A 160 -1.29 -4.65 -16.33
C LEU A 160 -2.16 -5.83 -16.78
N PRO A 161 -1.73 -7.08 -16.53
CA PRO A 161 -2.60 -8.23 -16.70
C PRO A 161 -3.75 -8.16 -15.71
N ARG A 162 -4.88 -8.78 -16.07
CA ARG A 162 -6.02 -8.89 -15.16
C ARG A 162 -5.65 -9.74 -13.94
N PRO A 163 -6.04 -9.36 -12.71
CA PRO A 163 -5.85 -10.20 -11.53
C PRO A 163 -6.67 -11.50 -11.67
N ALA A 164 -6.04 -12.64 -11.35
CA ALA A 164 -6.56 -13.97 -11.67
C ALA A 164 -7.85 -14.35 -10.91
N GLU A 165 -8.06 -13.78 -9.72
CA GLU A 165 -9.17 -14.14 -8.82
C GLU A 165 -10.22 -13.03 -8.67
N ALA A 166 -10.13 -11.95 -9.44
CA ALA A 166 -11.10 -10.85 -9.39
C ALA A 166 -12.24 -11.06 -10.37
N GLY A 167 -13.48 -10.81 -9.93
CA GLY A 167 -14.64 -10.67 -10.82
C GLY A 167 -14.45 -9.51 -11.81
N ASP A 168 -15.21 -9.51 -12.92
CA ASP A 168 -14.99 -8.56 -14.03
C ASP A 168 -15.05 -7.11 -13.58
N ALA A 169 -16.10 -6.71 -12.87
CA ALA A 169 -16.28 -5.35 -12.41
C ALA A 169 -15.18 -4.92 -11.41
N PHE A 170 -14.80 -5.81 -10.50
CA PHE A 170 -13.77 -5.50 -9.51
C PHE A 170 -12.38 -5.44 -10.15
N ALA A 171 -12.10 -6.31 -11.13
CA ALA A 171 -10.86 -6.24 -11.90
C ALA A 171 -10.70 -4.91 -12.64
N GLU A 172 -11.78 -4.39 -13.24
CA GLU A 172 -11.78 -3.07 -13.90
C GLU A 172 -11.45 -1.94 -12.92
N VAL A 173 -12.06 -1.94 -11.72
CA VAL A 173 -11.77 -0.97 -10.67
C VAL A 173 -10.30 -1.03 -10.25
N ILE A 174 -9.76 -2.24 -10.02
CA ILE A 174 -8.36 -2.45 -9.64
C ILE A 174 -7.43 -1.93 -10.74
N LEU A 175 -7.68 -2.28 -12.00
CA LEU A 175 -6.85 -1.87 -13.14
C LEU A 175 -6.88 -0.37 -13.36
N LYS A 176 -8.06 0.27 -13.19
CA LYS A 176 -8.20 1.71 -13.26
C LYS A 176 -7.43 2.41 -12.13
N ALA A 177 -7.53 1.94 -10.90
CA ALA A 177 -6.75 2.47 -9.78
C ALA A 177 -5.24 2.36 -10.02
N CYS A 178 -4.79 1.37 -10.81
CA CYS A 178 -3.38 1.13 -11.16
C CYS A 178 -3.02 1.68 -12.54
N ALA A 179 -3.79 2.61 -13.13
CA ALA A 179 -3.47 3.22 -14.41
C ALA A 179 -2.07 3.87 -14.38
N PHE A 180 -1.32 3.70 -15.48
CA PHE A 180 0.01 4.29 -15.57
C PHE A 180 -0.05 5.80 -15.77
N ASP A 181 -1.01 6.26 -16.56
CA ASP A 181 -1.34 7.67 -16.68
C ASP A 181 -2.41 8.02 -15.64
N ARG A 182 -2.06 8.92 -14.75
CA ARG A 182 -2.95 9.37 -13.67
C ARG A 182 -4.19 10.13 -14.14
N GLU A 183 -4.26 10.50 -15.41
CA GLU A 183 -5.44 11.18 -16.02
C GLU A 183 -6.46 10.18 -16.61
N GLU A 184 -6.13 8.87 -16.69
CA GLU A 184 -7.07 7.80 -17.05
C GLU A 184 -7.94 7.39 -15.85
#